data_6cb26e0fcd77512662bb7e14add69df9
#
_entry.id   6cb26e0fcd77512662bb7e14add69df9
#
_cell.length_a   1.000
_cell.length_b   1.000
_cell.length_c   1.000
_cell.angle_alpha   90.00
_cell.angle_beta   90.00
_cell.angle_gamma   90.00
#
_symmetry.space_group_name_H-M   'P 1'
#
loop_
_entity.id
_entity.type
_entity.pdbx_description
1 polymer ?
#
loop_
_entity_poly.entity_id
_entity_poly.type
_entity_poly.pdbx_seq_one_letter_code
_entity_poly.pdbx_strand_id
1 'polypeptide(L)'
;MNQDTIAAISTGMTNSGIGIVRISGSEALEIADRVYKGKEMITEVPTHTIHYGHIMDGDETVDEVLVMVMHGPRTFTGEDTVEINCHGGTYVVSRVLETVLKAGARPAEPGEFTKRAFLNGKMDLSQAEAVIDVITSENEYALQSSISQLKGSVKNRIKEIREKIIYHTAFIETALDDPEHISVDGYGEVLKEAAEEVIDQLKELIDSSDDGRIMKEGIQTVILGKPNAGKSSLLNILAGHDRAIVTDIEGTTRDVLEEQIRLQGLTLNIIDTAGIRQTDDIVEKMGVDKAKEYAKEADLIIYVVDASRNLDENDEKIFDLIYDKRTVILLNKSDLDTVVTEEMIRERISQKGVQKQIPVIAISAKEEQGIKELENTVKAMFLKGDLSFNEEVYITNARQKNALVNARESMKKVIFSIDAGMPEDFYSIDLMDAYESLGNITGESIGEDLVNEIFSKFCMGK
;
A
#
# COMPACT_ATOMS: atom_id res chain seq x y z
N MET A 1 -30.23 3.76 -5.83
CA MET A 1 -28.94 4.15 -6.40
C MET A 1 -29.17 5.50 -7.07
N ASN A 2 -28.35 6.48 -6.79
CA ASN A 2 -28.41 7.77 -7.47
C ASN A 2 -28.12 7.53 -8.95
N GLN A 3 -29.10 7.85 -9.81
CA GLN A 3 -28.96 7.74 -11.27
C GLN A 3 -28.32 9.01 -11.87
N ASP A 4 -27.63 9.80 -11.07
CA ASP A 4 -27.00 11.04 -11.51
C ASP A 4 -25.71 10.76 -12.31
N THR A 5 -25.42 11.66 -13.25
CA THR A 5 -24.20 11.62 -14.05
C THR A 5 -23.14 12.51 -13.45
N ILE A 6 -21.95 11.99 -13.25
CA ILE A 6 -20.80 12.67 -12.65
C ILE A 6 -19.73 13.01 -13.68
N ALA A 7 -18.97 14.08 -13.38
CA ALA A 7 -17.81 14.44 -14.19
C ALA A 7 -16.66 14.93 -13.30
N ALA A 8 -15.42 14.62 -13.71
CA ALA A 8 -14.20 15.15 -13.09
C ALA A 8 -13.02 15.15 -14.07
N ILE A 9 -11.99 15.92 -13.71
CA ILE A 9 -10.68 15.87 -14.36
C ILE A 9 -9.99 14.59 -13.90
N SER A 10 -9.58 13.73 -14.84
CA SER A 10 -8.94 12.42 -14.58
C SER A 10 -7.41 12.43 -14.79
N THR A 11 -6.83 13.56 -15.14
CA THR A 11 -5.37 13.76 -15.26
C THR A 11 -4.85 14.68 -14.16
N GLY A 12 -3.54 14.69 -13.93
CA GLY A 12 -2.92 15.62 -12.98
C GLY A 12 -3.20 17.09 -13.35
N MET A 13 -3.37 17.94 -12.35
CA MET A 13 -3.61 19.40 -12.49
C MET A 13 -2.31 20.17 -12.72
N THR A 14 -1.55 19.76 -13.73
CA THR A 14 -0.32 20.44 -14.17
C THR A 14 -0.39 20.73 -15.65
N ASN A 15 0.32 21.74 -16.14
CA ASN A 15 0.39 22.01 -17.58
C ASN A 15 1.05 20.84 -18.30
N SER A 16 0.30 20.17 -19.15
CA SER A 16 0.73 19.01 -19.91
C SER A 16 0.22 19.09 -21.37
N GLY A 17 0.63 18.16 -22.22
CA GLY A 17 0.15 18.11 -23.60
C GLY A 17 -1.33 17.72 -23.72
N ILE A 18 -1.85 16.92 -22.76
CA ILE A 18 -3.21 16.38 -22.80
C ILE A 18 -3.83 16.47 -21.40
N GLY A 19 -5.10 16.87 -21.34
CA GLY A 19 -5.97 16.76 -20.18
C GLY A 19 -7.19 15.90 -20.50
N ILE A 20 -7.73 15.19 -19.50
CA ILE A 20 -8.89 14.33 -19.66
C ILE A 20 -9.97 14.74 -18.68
N VAL A 21 -11.16 15.03 -19.19
CA VAL A 21 -12.39 15.15 -18.41
C VAL A 21 -13.22 13.90 -18.64
N ARG A 22 -13.54 13.16 -17.55
CA ARG A 22 -14.35 11.94 -17.59
C ARG A 22 -15.77 12.25 -17.13
N ILE A 23 -16.74 11.67 -17.83
CA ILE A 23 -18.16 11.69 -17.52
C ILE A 23 -18.62 10.25 -17.34
N SER A 24 -19.39 9.92 -16.30
CA SER A 24 -19.96 8.58 -16.09
C SER A 24 -21.36 8.68 -15.50
N GLY A 25 -22.26 7.86 -16.02
CA GLY A 25 -23.65 7.81 -15.57
C GLY A 25 -24.64 7.61 -16.70
N SER A 26 -25.93 7.54 -16.35
CA SER A 26 -27.02 7.24 -17.31
C SER A 26 -27.21 8.28 -18.39
N GLU A 27 -26.79 9.54 -18.18
CA GLU A 27 -26.89 10.63 -19.16
C GLU A 27 -25.49 11.05 -19.69
N ALA A 28 -24.49 10.22 -19.59
CA ALA A 28 -23.11 10.59 -19.97
C ALA A 28 -23.00 10.94 -21.47
N LEU A 29 -23.70 10.20 -22.32
CA LEU A 29 -23.67 10.38 -23.75
C LEU A 29 -24.44 11.64 -24.15
N GLU A 30 -25.63 11.88 -23.60
CA GLU A 30 -26.48 13.05 -23.88
C GLU A 30 -25.83 14.34 -23.39
N ILE A 31 -25.16 14.30 -22.21
CA ILE A 31 -24.43 15.47 -21.71
C ILE A 31 -23.23 15.75 -22.60
N ALA A 32 -22.53 14.74 -23.09
CA ALA A 32 -21.44 14.91 -24.03
C ALA A 32 -21.93 15.52 -25.35
N ASP A 33 -23.07 15.06 -25.89
CA ASP A 33 -23.67 15.63 -27.13
C ASP A 33 -24.06 17.10 -26.99
N ARG A 34 -24.51 17.54 -25.80
CA ARG A 34 -24.87 18.94 -25.54
C ARG A 34 -23.68 19.90 -25.69
N VAL A 35 -22.49 19.43 -25.48
CA VAL A 35 -21.26 20.25 -25.48
C VAL A 35 -20.33 19.93 -26.64
N TYR A 36 -20.51 18.80 -27.32
CA TYR A 36 -19.65 18.36 -28.41
C TYR A 36 -20.19 18.80 -29.79
N LYS A 37 -19.30 19.23 -30.64
CA LYS A 37 -19.58 19.54 -32.05
C LYS A 37 -18.58 18.83 -32.96
N GLY A 38 -19.01 17.77 -33.58
CA GLY A 38 -18.22 16.95 -34.51
C GLY A 38 -19.03 16.47 -35.71
N LYS A 39 -18.57 15.40 -36.36
CA LYS A 39 -19.19 14.84 -37.55
C LYS A 39 -20.43 14.01 -37.20
N GLU A 40 -20.44 13.32 -36.07
CA GLU A 40 -21.50 12.40 -35.65
C GLU A 40 -21.91 12.76 -34.22
N MET A 41 -23.14 12.45 -33.81
CA MET A 41 -23.60 12.60 -32.43
C MET A 41 -22.97 11.51 -31.55
N ILE A 42 -22.59 11.85 -30.35
CA ILE A 42 -21.94 10.90 -29.37
C ILE A 42 -22.93 9.78 -28.99
N THR A 43 -24.21 10.07 -28.95
CA THR A 43 -25.26 9.07 -28.65
C THR A 43 -25.46 8.05 -29.77
N GLU A 44 -25.01 8.31 -30.99
CA GLU A 44 -25.23 7.44 -32.15
C GLU A 44 -24.01 6.63 -32.56
N VAL A 45 -22.84 6.89 -31.93
CA VAL A 45 -21.59 6.20 -32.29
C VAL A 45 -21.40 4.88 -31.56
N PRO A 46 -20.67 3.92 -32.17
CA PRO A 46 -20.37 2.66 -31.52
C PRO A 46 -19.48 2.82 -30.24
N THR A 47 -19.65 1.89 -29.30
CA THR A 47 -18.79 1.83 -28.12
C THR A 47 -17.32 1.58 -28.47
N HIS A 48 -16.41 2.13 -27.65
CA HIS A 48 -14.95 2.01 -27.79
C HIS A 48 -14.42 2.65 -29.08
N THR A 49 -15.00 3.81 -29.42
CA THR A 49 -14.57 4.64 -30.57
C THR A 49 -14.09 6.01 -30.11
N ILE A 50 -13.31 6.67 -30.96
CA ILE A 50 -12.74 8.00 -30.71
C ILE A 50 -13.22 8.95 -31.84
N HIS A 51 -13.70 10.11 -31.46
CA HIS A 51 -14.28 11.10 -32.37
C HIS A 51 -13.59 12.44 -32.21
N TYR A 52 -13.16 13.01 -33.33
CA TYR A 52 -12.57 14.34 -33.39
C TYR A 52 -13.68 15.41 -33.49
N GLY A 53 -13.53 16.49 -32.73
CA GLY A 53 -14.46 17.64 -32.77
C GLY A 53 -14.02 18.75 -31.82
N HIS A 54 -15.01 19.54 -31.39
CA HIS A 54 -14.80 20.71 -30.53
C HIS A 54 -15.76 20.67 -29.34
N ILE A 55 -15.33 21.19 -28.21
CA ILE A 55 -16.20 21.48 -27.08
C ILE A 55 -16.70 22.93 -27.21
N MET A 56 -18.01 23.08 -27.07
CA MET A 56 -18.72 24.36 -27.23
C MET A 56 -19.37 24.80 -25.93
N ASP A 57 -19.22 26.06 -25.53
CA ASP A 57 -19.99 26.72 -24.47
C ASP A 57 -20.89 27.78 -25.14
N GLY A 58 -22.10 27.39 -25.50
CA GLY A 58 -22.94 28.15 -26.39
C GLY A 58 -22.34 28.26 -27.81
N ASP A 59 -22.06 29.47 -28.27
CA ASP A 59 -21.44 29.72 -29.59
C ASP A 59 -19.90 29.77 -29.50
N GLU A 60 -19.32 29.73 -28.31
CA GLU A 60 -17.86 29.79 -28.09
C GLU A 60 -17.24 28.40 -28.20
N THR A 61 -16.17 28.28 -28.99
CA THR A 61 -15.34 27.09 -29.01
C THR A 61 -14.39 27.13 -27.81
N VAL A 62 -14.53 26.19 -26.91
CA VAL A 62 -13.65 26.04 -25.71
C VAL A 62 -12.35 25.39 -26.08
N ASP A 63 -12.39 24.26 -26.79
CA ASP A 63 -11.21 23.54 -27.22
C ASP A 63 -11.50 22.57 -28.37
N GLU A 64 -10.44 22.18 -29.09
CA GLU A 64 -10.42 21.09 -30.07
C GLU A 64 -10.05 19.79 -29.36
N VAL A 65 -10.85 18.71 -29.53
CA VAL A 65 -10.79 17.53 -28.66
C VAL A 65 -10.89 16.22 -29.44
N LEU A 66 -10.43 15.14 -28.74
CA LEU A 66 -10.79 13.78 -29.10
C LEU A 66 -11.71 13.22 -27.99
N VAL A 67 -12.93 12.79 -28.40
CA VAL A 67 -13.90 12.22 -27.45
C VAL A 67 -13.92 10.71 -27.58
N MET A 68 -13.64 10.00 -26.49
CA MET A 68 -13.72 8.55 -26.40
C MET A 68 -15.07 8.17 -25.80
N VAL A 69 -15.78 7.24 -26.46
CA VAL A 69 -17.13 6.79 -26.09
C VAL A 69 -17.10 5.33 -25.68
N MET A 70 -17.65 5.02 -24.51
CA MET A 70 -17.73 3.67 -23.96
C MET A 70 -19.12 3.42 -23.37
N HIS A 71 -19.85 2.45 -23.96
CA HIS A 71 -21.17 2.05 -23.44
C HIS A 71 -21.03 0.98 -22.36
N GLY A 72 -21.80 1.11 -21.29
CA GLY A 72 -21.93 0.08 -20.27
C GLY A 72 -22.41 -1.28 -20.84
N PRO A 73 -22.14 -2.40 -20.16
CA PRO A 73 -21.39 -2.53 -18.91
C PRO A 73 -19.85 -2.69 -19.07
N ARG A 74 -19.30 -2.64 -20.30
CA ARG A 74 -17.88 -2.85 -20.58
C ARG A 74 -17.07 -1.55 -20.43
N THR A 75 -17.23 -0.86 -19.29
CA THR A 75 -16.54 0.35 -18.90
C THR A 75 -15.91 0.18 -17.51
N PHE A 76 -15.16 1.16 -17.06
CA PHE A 76 -14.55 1.12 -15.74
C PHE A 76 -15.61 1.09 -14.63
N THR A 77 -16.59 2.00 -14.68
CA THR A 77 -17.68 2.09 -13.68
C THR A 77 -18.81 1.08 -13.89
N GLY A 78 -18.89 0.46 -15.07
CA GLY A 78 -20.04 -0.32 -15.50
C GLY A 78 -21.19 0.52 -16.10
N GLU A 79 -21.08 1.86 -16.04
CA GLU A 79 -22.03 2.82 -16.59
C GLU A 79 -21.55 3.31 -17.98
N ASP A 80 -22.41 4.03 -18.72
CA ASP A 80 -21.96 4.76 -19.90
C ASP A 80 -20.90 5.79 -19.48
N THR A 81 -19.82 5.83 -20.25
CA THR A 81 -18.66 6.66 -19.92
C THR A 81 -18.17 7.39 -21.16
N VAL A 82 -17.90 8.68 -21.01
CA VAL A 82 -17.28 9.52 -22.04
C VAL A 82 -16.01 10.14 -21.48
N GLU A 83 -14.92 10.08 -22.23
CA GLU A 83 -13.68 10.79 -21.91
C GLU A 83 -13.38 11.83 -22.98
N ILE A 84 -13.29 13.08 -22.55
CA ILE A 84 -12.96 14.22 -23.40
C ILE A 84 -11.48 14.50 -23.23
N ASN A 85 -10.69 14.16 -24.25
CA ASN A 85 -9.26 14.44 -24.31
C ASN A 85 -9.06 15.83 -24.92
N CYS A 86 -8.72 16.81 -24.11
CA CYS A 86 -8.48 18.20 -24.46
C CYS A 86 -7.01 18.60 -24.32
N HIS A 87 -6.64 19.82 -24.67
CA HIS A 87 -5.32 20.33 -24.36
C HIS A 87 -5.12 20.45 -22.84
N GLY A 88 -3.94 20.04 -22.35
CA GLY A 88 -3.64 19.83 -20.93
C GLY A 88 -3.24 21.09 -20.16
N GLY A 89 -3.59 22.29 -20.64
CA GLY A 89 -3.46 23.51 -19.86
C GLY A 89 -4.48 23.53 -18.72
N THR A 90 -4.08 23.83 -17.48
CA THR A 90 -4.96 23.78 -16.30
C THR A 90 -6.23 24.59 -16.49
N TYR A 91 -6.14 25.76 -17.14
CA TYR A 91 -7.30 26.60 -17.44
C TYR A 91 -8.24 25.96 -18.48
N VAL A 92 -7.70 25.36 -19.55
CA VAL A 92 -8.49 24.70 -20.60
C VAL A 92 -9.25 23.52 -20.05
N VAL A 93 -8.59 22.64 -19.32
CA VAL A 93 -9.21 21.45 -18.70
C VAL A 93 -10.33 21.86 -17.73
N SER A 94 -10.10 22.90 -16.93
CA SER A 94 -11.13 23.45 -16.02
C SER A 94 -12.32 24.03 -16.78
N ARG A 95 -12.11 24.74 -17.91
CA ARG A 95 -13.18 25.26 -18.75
C ARG A 95 -13.99 24.14 -19.40
N VAL A 96 -13.34 23.07 -19.86
CA VAL A 96 -14.04 21.89 -20.41
C VAL A 96 -14.91 21.23 -19.32
N LEU A 97 -14.37 21.02 -18.10
CA LEU A 97 -15.15 20.49 -16.98
C LEU A 97 -16.35 21.40 -16.67
N GLU A 98 -16.13 22.72 -16.53
CA GLU A 98 -17.20 23.69 -16.26
C GLU A 98 -18.33 23.61 -17.31
N THR A 99 -17.97 23.47 -18.60
CA THR A 99 -18.93 23.33 -19.69
C THR A 99 -19.76 22.06 -19.58
N VAL A 100 -19.13 20.94 -19.21
CA VAL A 100 -19.79 19.65 -18.95
C VAL A 100 -20.74 19.74 -17.75
N LEU A 101 -20.33 20.42 -16.67
CA LEU A 101 -21.16 20.61 -15.47
C LEU A 101 -22.40 21.49 -15.79
N LYS A 102 -22.23 22.55 -16.56
CA LYS A 102 -23.35 23.38 -17.05
C LYS A 102 -24.34 22.59 -17.91
N ALA A 103 -23.84 21.56 -18.63
CA ALA A 103 -24.68 20.70 -19.47
C ALA A 103 -25.49 19.66 -18.69
N GLY A 104 -25.27 19.52 -17.36
CA GLY A 104 -26.09 18.70 -16.48
C GLY A 104 -25.36 17.63 -15.67
N ALA A 105 -24.04 17.46 -15.84
CA ALA A 105 -23.27 16.59 -14.95
C ALA A 105 -23.10 17.24 -13.58
N ARG A 106 -22.97 16.42 -12.53
CA ARG A 106 -22.55 16.83 -11.19
C ARG A 106 -21.02 16.63 -11.04
N PRO A 107 -20.33 17.47 -10.25
CA PRO A 107 -18.94 17.16 -9.88
C PRO A 107 -18.86 15.81 -9.17
N ALA A 108 -17.89 14.99 -9.55
CA ALA A 108 -17.61 13.74 -8.84
C ALA A 108 -16.98 14.01 -7.48
N GLU A 109 -17.33 13.19 -6.50
CA GLU A 109 -16.63 13.12 -5.20
C GLU A 109 -15.27 12.40 -5.34
N PRO A 110 -14.34 12.56 -4.39
CA PRO A 110 -13.11 11.76 -4.37
C PRO A 110 -13.41 10.26 -4.43
N GLY A 111 -12.73 9.52 -5.31
CA GLY A 111 -12.92 8.08 -5.49
C GLY A 111 -14.26 7.63 -6.05
N GLU A 112 -15.16 8.53 -6.50
CA GLU A 112 -16.53 8.17 -6.85
C GLU A 112 -16.62 7.22 -8.06
N PHE A 113 -15.76 7.35 -9.05
CA PHE A 113 -15.76 6.40 -10.18
C PHE A 113 -15.41 4.99 -9.74
N THR A 114 -14.41 4.82 -8.86
CA THR A 114 -14.02 3.52 -8.31
C THR A 114 -15.09 2.97 -7.37
N LYS A 115 -15.73 3.83 -6.57
CA LYS A 115 -16.88 3.47 -5.73
C LYS A 115 -18.05 2.95 -6.58
N ARG A 116 -18.38 3.60 -7.70
CA ARG A 116 -19.41 3.13 -8.65
C ARG A 116 -19.02 1.79 -9.28
N ALA A 117 -17.75 1.62 -9.65
CA ALA A 117 -17.25 0.33 -10.14
C ALA A 117 -17.42 -0.79 -9.11
N PHE A 118 -17.12 -0.54 -7.83
CA PHE A 118 -17.38 -1.46 -6.73
C PHE A 118 -18.89 -1.76 -6.55
N LEU A 119 -19.73 -0.74 -6.45
CA LEU A 119 -21.17 -0.89 -6.28
C LEU A 119 -21.86 -1.60 -7.46
N ASN A 120 -21.33 -1.44 -8.67
CA ASN A 120 -21.78 -2.11 -9.88
C ASN A 120 -21.17 -3.52 -10.06
N GLY A 121 -20.43 -4.03 -9.06
CA GLY A 121 -19.86 -5.39 -9.06
C GLY A 121 -18.73 -5.60 -10.07
N LYS A 122 -18.11 -4.52 -10.60
CA LYS A 122 -16.97 -4.62 -11.52
C LYS A 122 -15.69 -5.10 -10.81
N MET A 123 -15.57 -4.76 -9.53
CA MET A 123 -14.46 -5.13 -8.66
C MET A 123 -14.96 -5.25 -7.23
N ASP A 124 -14.23 -5.96 -6.39
CA ASP A 124 -14.47 -5.97 -4.95
C ASP A 124 -13.67 -4.86 -4.25
N LEU A 125 -13.82 -4.74 -2.93
CA LEU A 125 -13.16 -3.68 -2.18
C LEU A 125 -11.64 -3.81 -2.16
N SER A 126 -11.09 -5.03 -2.12
CA SER A 126 -9.64 -5.24 -2.16
C SER A 126 -9.03 -4.81 -3.50
N GLN A 127 -9.76 -5.05 -4.60
CA GLN A 127 -9.39 -4.59 -5.93
C GLN A 127 -9.53 -3.06 -6.06
N ALA A 128 -10.57 -2.48 -5.45
CA ALA A 128 -10.77 -1.03 -5.43
C ALA A 128 -9.63 -0.32 -4.68
N GLU A 129 -9.22 -0.82 -3.51
CA GLU A 129 -8.05 -0.33 -2.78
C GLU A 129 -6.76 -0.46 -3.62
N ALA A 130 -6.62 -1.55 -4.37
CA ALA A 130 -5.47 -1.75 -5.25
C ALA A 130 -5.39 -0.73 -6.41
N VAL A 131 -6.51 -0.13 -6.84
CA VAL A 131 -6.49 0.95 -7.85
C VAL A 131 -5.68 2.14 -7.37
N ILE A 132 -5.90 2.61 -6.13
CA ILE A 132 -5.13 3.73 -5.59
C ILE A 132 -3.68 3.33 -5.36
N ASP A 133 -3.44 2.10 -4.89
CA ASP A 133 -2.09 1.58 -4.64
C ASP A 133 -1.25 1.51 -5.92
N VAL A 134 -1.84 1.15 -7.07
CA VAL A 134 -1.18 1.23 -8.39
C VAL A 134 -0.81 2.67 -8.77
N ILE A 135 -1.71 3.63 -8.51
CA ILE A 135 -1.50 5.04 -8.86
C ILE A 135 -0.38 5.66 -8.00
N THR A 136 -0.34 5.31 -6.72
CA THR A 136 0.59 5.87 -5.74
C THR A 136 1.86 5.02 -5.55
N SER A 137 2.04 3.97 -6.36
CA SER A 137 3.23 3.11 -6.26
C SER A 137 4.51 3.87 -6.56
N GLU A 138 5.45 3.88 -5.63
CA GLU A 138 6.73 4.59 -5.74
C GLU A 138 7.89 3.67 -6.14
N ASN A 139 7.69 2.36 -6.12
CA ASN A 139 8.70 1.37 -6.46
C ASN A 139 8.11 0.16 -7.20
N GLU A 140 8.99 -0.65 -7.79
CA GLU A 140 8.58 -1.80 -8.60
C GLU A 140 7.84 -2.86 -7.78
N TYR A 141 8.25 -3.11 -6.55
CA TYR A 141 7.60 -4.10 -5.66
C TYR A 141 6.19 -3.68 -5.27
N ALA A 142 6.00 -2.40 -4.90
CA ALA A 142 4.68 -1.84 -4.63
C ALA A 142 3.76 -1.98 -5.86
N LEU A 143 4.25 -1.62 -7.05
CA LEU A 143 3.48 -1.70 -8.29
C LEU A 143 3.08 -3.15 -8.62
N GLN A 144 4.00 -4.10 -8.55
CA GLN A 144 3.72 -5.50 -8.85
C GLN A 144 2.73 -6.12 -7.85
N SER A 145 2.90 -5.85 -6.55
CA SER A 145 1.95 -6.28 -5.51
C SER A 145 0.55 -5.71 -5.76
N SER A 146 0.45 -4.40 -6.06
CA SER A 146 -0.82 -3.73 -6.33
C SER A 146 -1.50 -4.27 -7.60
N ILE A 147 -0.74 -4.55 -8.66
CA ILE A 147 -1.26 -5.19 -9.88
C ILE A 147 -1.76 -6.61 -9.58
N SER A 148 -1.08 -7.39 -8.75
CA SER A 148 -1.53 -8.72 -8.33
C SER A 148 -2.86 -8.64 -7.58
N GLN A 149 -3.00 -7.71 -6.62
CA GLN A 149 -4.24 -7.48 -5.91
C GLN A 149 -5.37 -7.00 -6.84
N LEU A 150 -5.08 -6.09 -7.77
CA LEU A 150 -6.04 -5.63 -8.78
C LEU A 150 -6.54 -6.77 -9.67
N LYS A 151 -5.71 -7.77 -9.97
CA LYS A 151 -6.09 -9.00 -10.66
C LYS A 151 -6.91 -9.96 -9.80
N GLY A 152 -7.06 -9.70 -8.50
CA GLY A 152 -7.90 -10.44 -7.58
C GLY A 152 -7.17 -11.52 -6.76
N SER A 153 -5.87 -11.44 -6.56
CA SER A 153 -5.12 -12.43 -5.76
C SER A 153 -5.66 -12.54 -4.33
N VAL A 154 -5.88 -11.39 -3.65
CA VAL A 154 -6.48 -11.35 -2.30
C VAL A 154 -7.90 -11.89 -2.33
N LYS A 155 -8.75 -11.41 -3.25
CA LYS A 155 -10.13 -11.88 -3.44
C LYS A 155 -10.23 -13.40 -3.52
N ASN A 156 -9.42 -14.00 -4.40
CA ASN A 156 -9.46 -15.45 -4.64
C ASN A 156 -9.04 -16.22 -3.39
N ARG A 157 -7.98 -15.79 -2.71
CA ARG A 157 -7.49 -16.43 -1.48
C ARG A 157 -8.52 -16.36 -0.35
N ILE A 158 -9.14 -15.19 -0.15
CA ILE A 158 -10.19 -15.01 0.84
C ILE A 158 -11.42 -15.88 0.50
N LYS A 159 -11.79 -15.95 -0.77
CA LYS A 159 -12.90 -16.80 -1.24
C LYS A 159 -12.65 -18.27 -0.90
N GLU A 160 -11.47 -18.82 -1.20
CA GLU A 160 -11.08 -20.19 -0.88
C GLU A 160 -11.23 -20.51 0.62
N ILE A 161 -10.77 -19.61 1.49
CA ILE A 161 -10.87 -19.78 2.94
C ILE A 161 -12.35 -19.73 3.38
N ARG A 162 -13.12 -18.78 2.86
CA ARG A 162 -14.54 -18.64 3.18
C ARG A 162 -15.37 -19.85 2.70
N GLU A 163 -15.05 -20.42 1.54
CA GLU A 163 -15.70 -21.64 1.05
C GLU A 163 -15.50 -22.84 1.98
N LYS A 164 -14.31 -22.96 2.61
CA LYS A 164 -14.08 -23.98 3.64
C LYS A 164 -14.94 -23.73 4.88
N ILE A 165 -14.97 -22.52 5.39
CA ILE A 165 -15.73 -22.15 6.59
C ILE A 165 -17.23 -22.39 6.36
N ILE A 166 -17.80 -21.89 5.27
CA ILE A 166 -19.23 -22.01 4.99
C ILE A 166 -19.64 -23.48 4.74
N TYR A 167 -18.76 -24.31 4.18
CA TYR A 167 -19.02 -25.74 4.02
C TYR A 167 -19.25 -26.41 5.38
N HIS A 168 -18.38 -26.18 6.37
CA HIS A 168 -18.51 -26.76 7.70
C HIS A 168 -19.69 -26.17 8.47
N THR A 169 -19.96 -24.87 8.34
CA THR A 169 -21.14 -24.24 8.94
C THR A 169 -22.44 -24.86 8.38
N ALA A 170 -22.55 -24.94 7.05
CA ALA A 170 -23.73 -25.53 6.41
C ALA A 170 -23.95 -27.00 6.81
N PHE A 171 -22.87 -27.78 6.97
CA PHE A 171 -23.00 -29.17 7.46
C PHE A 171 -23.56 -29.22 8.88
N ILE A 172 -23.02 -28.40 9.80
CA ILE A 172 -23.47 -28.35 11.20
C ILE A 172 -24.96 -27.94 11.26
N GLU A 173 -25.32 -26.85 10.59
CA GLU A 173 -26.70 -26.35 10.55
C GLU A 173 -27.66 -27.42 10.00
N THR A 174 -27.26 -28.10 8.91
CA THR A 174 -28.09 -29.17 8.34
C THR A 174 -28.24 -30.35 9.31
N ALA A 175 -27.19 -30.72 10.03
CA ALA A 175 -27.23 -31.80 10.99
C ALA A 175 -28.04 -31.44 12.25
N LEU A 176 -28.03 -30.19 12.67
CA LEU A 176 -28.88 -29.70 13.76
C LEU A 176 -30.38 -29.67 13.37
N ASP A 177 -30.69 -29.36 12.10
CA ASP A 177 -32.04 -29.31 11.58
C ASP A 177 -32.62 -30.73 11.36
N ASP A 178 -31.81 -31.73 10.98
CA ASP A 178 -32.21 -33.09 10.69
C ASP A 178 -31.34 -34.15 11.42
N PRO A 179 -31.42 -34.19 12.76
CA PRO A 179 -30.54 -35.05 13.58
C PRO A 179 -30.87 -36.54 13.46
N GLU A 180 -32.04 -36.90 12.86
CA GLU A 180 -32.43 -38.28 12.64
C GLU A 180 -31.69 -38.92 11.45
N HIS A 181 -31.24 -38.10 10.47
CA HIS A 181 -30.62 -38.58 9.25
C HIS A 181 -29.12 -38.18 9.15
N ILE A 182 -28.67 -37.11 9.85
CA ILE A 182 -27.32 -36.62 9.80
C ILE A 182 -26.76 -36.55 11.23
N SER A 183 -25.72 -37.34 11.51
CA SER A 183 -25.06 -37.34 12.83
C SER A 183 -23.86 -36.42 12.82
N VAL A 184 -23.70 -35.66 13.90
CA VAL A 184 -22.49 -34.85 14.23
C VAL A 184 -21.49 -35.62 15.08
N ASP A 185 -21.77 -36.90 15.43
CA ASP A 185 -20.87 -37.70 16.25
C ASP A 185 -19.46 -37.81 15.62
N GLY A 186 -18.46 -37.39 16.32
CA GLY A 186 -17.07 -37.37 15.85
C GLY A 186 -16.74 -36.26 14.86
N TYR A 187 -17.71 -35.41 14.48
CA TYR A 187 -17.45 -34.31 13.54
C TYR A 187 -16.56 -33.21 14.11
N GLY A 188 -16.51 -33.08 15.46
CA GLY A 188 -15.64 -32.15 16.14
C GLY A 188 -14.16 -32.32 15.74
N GLU A 189 -13.67 -33.55 15.60
CA GLU A 189 -12.28 -33.79 15.18
C GLU A 189 -12.03 -33.37 13.73
N VAL A 190 -12.97 -33.62 12.81
CA VAL A 190 -12.91 -33.21 11.41
C VAL A 190 -12.92 -31.68 11.31
N LEU A 191 -13.78 -31.03 12.07
CA LEU A 191 -13.86 -29.57 12.12
C LEU A 191 -12.60 -28.96 12.71
N LYS A 192 -12.01 -29.58 13.74
CA LYS A 192 -10.77 -29.13 14.35
C LYS A 192 -9.61 -29.14 13.38
N GLU A 193 -9.40 -30.22 12.63
CA GLU A 193 -8.39 -30.30 11.58
C GLU A 193 -8.58 -29.20 10.52
N ALA A 194 -9.81 -28.98 10.07
CA ALA A 194 -10.14 -27.92 9.11
C ALA A 194 -9.90 -26.51 9.69
N ALA A 195 -10.24 -26.31 10.98
CA ALA A 195 -10.02 -25.04 11.65
C ALA A 195 -8.51 -24.73 11.82
N GLU A 196 -7.70 -25.74 12.15
CA GLU A 196 -6.24 -25.61 12.23
C GLU A 196 -5.65 -25.24 10.86
N GLU A 197 -6.09 -25.88 9.77
CA GLU A 197 -5.66 -25.55 8.42
C GLU A 197 -6.03 -24.09 8.05
N VAL A 198 -7.22 -23.62 8.38
CA VAL A 198 -7.66 -22.24 8.15
C VAL A 198 -6.83 -21.27 8.98
N ILE A 199 -6.54 -21.59 10.25
CA ILE A 199 -5.68 -20.75 11.11
C ILE A 199 -4.28 -20.60 10.52
N ASP A 200 -3.70 -21.68 9.99
CA ASP A 200 -2.37 -21.63 9.38
C ASP A 200 -2.39 -20.77 8.09
N GLN A 201 -3.41 -20.91 7.24
CA GLN A 201 -3.59 -20.06 6.05
C GLN A 201 -3.76 -18.58 6.41
N LEU A 202 -4.55 -18.29 7.45
CA LEU A 202 -4.72 -16.91 7.94
C LEU A 202 -3.42 -16.35 8.51
N LYS A 203 -2.64 -17.18 9.21
CA LYS A 203 -1.35 -16.79 9.75
C LYS A 203 -0.37 -16.42 8.64
N GLU A 204 -0.27 -17.21 7.58
CA GLU A 204 0.57 -16.88 6.42
C GLU A 204 0.21 -15.51 5.83
N LEU A 205 -1.09 -15.22 5.65
CA LEU A 205 -1.54 -13.92 5.15
C LEU A 205 -1.25 -12.77 6.12
N ILE A 206 -1.40 -12.99 7.43
CA ILE A 206 -1.08 -11.99 8.46
C ILE A 206 0.43 -11.72 8.47
N ASP A 207 1.25 -12.77 8.42
CA ASP A 207 2.71 -12.64 8.41
C ASP A 207 3.21 -11.91 7.15
N SER A 208 2.57 -12.11 5.99
CA SER A 208 2.86 -11.38 4.76
C SER A 208 2.55 -9.88 4.83
N SER A 209 1.73 -9.45 5.80
CA SER A 209 1.29 -8.05 5.90
C SER A 209 2.41 -7.08 6.29
N ASP A 210 3.40 -7.53 7.05
CA ASP A 210 4.53 -6.68 7.43
C ASP A 210 5.46 -6.45 6.23
N ASP A 211 5.70 -7.49 5.44
CA ASP A 211 6.45 -7.38 4.19
C ASP A 211 5.68 -6.54 3.15
N GLY A 212 4.35 -6.72 3.05
CA GLY A 212 3.47 -5.93 2.19
C GLY A 212 3.45 -4.43 2.56
N ARG A 213 3.44 -4.10 3.86
CA ARG A 213 3.55 -2.72 4.33
C ARG A 213 4.88 -2.09 3.90
N ILE A 214 5.98 -2.81 4.12
CA ILE A 214 7.32 -2.35 3.74
C ILE A 214 7.44 -2.13 2.23
N MET A 215 6.86 -3.01 1.42
CA MET A 215 6.82 -2.85 -0.03
C MET A 215 6.06 -1.60 -0.46
N LYS A 216 4.91 -1.32 0.16
CA LYS A 216 4.02 -0.20 -0.17
C LYS A 216 4.52 1.13 0.37
N GLU A 217 4.82 1.19 1.68
CA GLU A 217 5.13 2.42 2.39
C GLU A 217 6.63 2.72 2.44
N GLY A 218 7.46 1.73 2.11
CA GLY A 218 8.91 1.81 2.28
C GLY A 218 9.36 1.47 3.70
N ILE A 219 10.67 1.49 3.90
CA ILE A 219 11.35 1.15 5.15
C ILE A 219 11.62 2.43 5.92
N GLN A 220 10.96 2.61 7.07
CA GLN A 220 11.25 3.72 7.98
C GLN A 220 12.69 3.54 8.53
N THR A 221 13.60 4.41 8.11
CA THR A 221 15.03 4.24 8.34
C THR A 221 15.62 5.40 9.14
N VAL A 222 16.33 5.11 10.20
CA VAL A 222 17.10 6.10 10.96
C VAL A 222 18.60 5.85 10.80
N ILE A 223 19.37 6.92 10.53
CA ILE A 223 20.83 6.88 10.45
C ILE A 223 21.41 7.44 11.74
N LEU A 224 21.99 6.55 12.56
CA LEU A 224 22.63 6.92 13.82
C LEU A 224 24.16 6.93 13.67
N GLY A 225 24.83 7.64 14.54
CA GLY A 225 26.31 7.71 14.59
C GLY A 225 26.81 9.01 15.18
N LYS A 226 28.05 9.02 15.64
CA LYS A 226 28.71 10.21 16.23
C LYS A 226 28.85 11.35 15.21
N PRO A 227 29.11 12.57 15.67
CA PRO A 227 29.55 13.68 14.81
C PRO A 227 30.75 13.26 13.96
N ASN A 228 30.76 13.68 12.68
CA ASN A 228 31.82 13.38 11.72
C ASN A 228 32.08 11.89 11.42
N ALA A 229 31.18 10.97 11.82
CA ALA A 229 31.26 9.56 11.43
C ALA A 229 30.98 9.34 9.93
N GLY A 230 30.44 10.36 9.21
CA GLY A 230 30.18 10.30 7.78
C GLY A 230 28.73 10.05 7.40
N LYS A 231 27.77 10.30 8.30
CA LYS A 231 26.32 10.16 8.05
C LYS A 231 25.84 10.96 6.85
N SER A 232 26.18 12.26 6.79
CA SER A 232 25.81 13.15 5.68
C SER A 232 26.44 12.72 4.36
N SER A 233 27.68 12.21 4.39
CA SER A 233 28.33 11.67 3.20
C SER A 233 27.66 10.42 2.69
N LEU A 234 27.30 9.49 3.60
CA LEU A 234 26.53 8.28 3.25
C LEU A 234 25.17 8.65 2.65
N LEU A 235 24.43 9.57 3.29
CA LEU A 235 23.15 10.05 2.80
C LEU A 235 23.25 10.62 1.38
N ASN A 236 24.25 11.47 1.12
CA ASN A 236 24.48 12.08 -0.19
C ASN A 236 24.79 11.04 -1.27
N ILE A 237 25.54 9.98 -0.95
CA ILE A 237 25.84 8.90 -1.89
C ILE A 237 24.58 8.11 -2.20
N LEU A 238 23.85 7.67 -1.16
CA LEU A 238 22.61 6.94 -1.33
C LEU A 238 21.58 7.75 -2.12
N ALA A 239 21.46 9.07 -1.86
CA ALA A 239 20.60 9.98 -2.61
C ALA A 239 21.10 10.28 -4.03
N GLY A 240 22.40 10.09 -4.31
CA GLY A 240 23.02 10.36 -5.63
C GLY A 240 22.83 9.23 -6.63
N HIS A 241 22.73 7.98 -6.18
CA HIS A 241 22.59 6.80 -7.03
C HIS A 241 21.19 6.66 -7.65
N ASP A 242 20.12 7.02 -6.90
CA ASP A 242 18.75 6.98 -7.42
C ASP A 242 17.85 7.95 -6.62
N ARG A 243 17.93 9.24 -6.94
CA ARG A 243 16.97 10.20 -6.39
C ARG A 243 15.57 9.85 -6.81
N ALA A 244 14.70 9.50 -5.87
CA ALA A 244 13.28 9.64 -6.09
C ALA A 244 13.01 11.09 -6.49
N ILE A 245 12.31 11.31 -7.59
CA ILE A 245 11.81 12.62 -7.94
C ILE A 245 10.89 13.01 -6.79
N VAL A 246 11.32 13.95 -5.95
CA VAL A 246 10.44 14.60 -4.97
C VAL A 246 9.37 15.30 -5.81
N THR A 247 8.23 14.65 -5.96
CA THR A 247 7.04 15.34 -6.47
C THR A 247 6.53 16.18 -5.31
N ASP A 248 6.67 17.50 -5.44
CA ASP A 248 5.94 18.47 -4.62
C ASP A 248 4.44 18.26 -4.87
N ILE A 249 3.84 17.31 -4.18
CA ILE A 249 2.38 17.21 -4.10
C ILE A 249 1.97 18.23 -3.05
N GLU A 250 1.56 19.43 -3.50
CA GLU A 250 0.90 20.43 -2.67
C GLU A 250 -0.32 19.78 -1.98
N GLY A 251 -0.23 19.56 -0.67
CA GLY A 251 -1.36 19.06 0.12
C GLY A 251 -1.02 18.20 1.32
N THR A 252 0.20 17.71 1.48
CA THR A 252 0.62 16.99 2.70
C THR A 252 1.43 17.91 3.62
N THR A 253 0.71 18.79 4.32
CA THR A 253 1.27 19.52 5.47
C THR A 253 1.49 18.54 6.60
N ARG A 254 2.75 18.10 6.82
CA ARG A 254 3.27 17.77 8.15
C ARG A 254 4.81 17.90 8.18
N ASP A 255 5.27 18.58 9.17
CA ASP A 255 6.52 19.20 9.58
C ASP A 255 7.77 18.30 9.71
N VAL A 256 7.96 17.27 8.89
CA VAL A 256 9.21 16.50 8.86
C VAL A 256 9.60 16.30 7.39
N LEU A 257 10.75 16.90 7.00
CA LEU A 257 11.35 16.66 5.69
C LEU A 257 11.90 15.22 5.69
N GLU A 258 11.08 14.27 5.31
CA GLU A 258 11.48 12.89 5.03
C GLU A 258 12.15 12.86 3.66
N GLU A 259 13.37 12.37 3.59
CA GLU A 259 14.06 12.13 2.32
C GLU A 259 13.88 10.68 1.93
N GLN A 260 13.35 10.46 0.72
CA GLN A 260 13.16 9.11 0.17
C GLN A 260 14.34 8.73 -0.70
N ILE A 261 14.89 7.55 -0.45
CA ILE A 261 16.00 6.97 -1.20
C ILE A 261 15.56 5.63 -1.79
N ARG A 262 15.76 5.43 -3.08
CA ARG A 262 15.53 4.13 -3.72
C ARG A 262 16.78 3.27 -3.63
N LEU A 263 16.60 2.04 -3.14
CA LEU A 263 17.69 1.08 -2.94
C LEU A 263 17.29 -0.28 -3.50
N GLN A 264 17.77 -0.63 -4.71
CA GLN A 264 17.45 -1.90 -5.39
C GLN A 264 15.94 -2.25 -5.41
N GLY A 265 15.10 -1.26 -5.72
CA GLY A 265 13.65 -1.44 -5.82
C GLY A 265 12.89 -1.29 -4.50
N LEU A 266 13.58 -1.11 -3.35
CA LEU A 266 12.99 -0.72 -2.07
C LEU A 266 13.08 0.80 -1.89
N THR A 267 12.13 1.37 -1.15
CA THR A 267 12.16 2.77 -0.74
C THR A 267 12.58 2.85 0.73
N LEU A 268 13.63 3.64 1.02
CA LEU A 268 14.03 4.00 2.38
C LEU A 268 13.49 5.40 2.68
N ASN A 269 12.64 5.53 3.70
CA ASN A 269 12.17 6.81 4.22
C ASN A 269 13.09 7.23 5.37
N ILE A 270 13.95 8.20 5.12
CA ILE A 270 14.94 8.63 6.12
C ILE A 270 14.30 9.60 7.10
N ILE A 271 14.22 9.19 8.36
CA ILE A 271 13.66 9.99 9.46
C ILE A 271 14.67 11.08 9.84
N ASP A 272 14.21 12.35 9.93
CA ASP A 272 14.97 13.52 10.39
C ASP A 272 16.22 13.86 9.58
N THR A 273 16.05 14.06 8.27
CA THR A 273 17.14 14.52 7.39
C THR A 273 17.64 15.93 7.71
N ALA A 274 16.81 16.79 8.32
CA ALA A 274 17.20 18.15 8.70
C ALA A 274 18.33 18.17 9.75
N GLY A 275 18.27 17.26 10.72
CA GLY A 275 19.34 17.07 11.70
C GLY A 275 20.64 16.52 11.09
N ILE A 276 20.53 15.67 10.06
CA ILE A 276 21.70 15.08 9.39
C ILE A 276 22.42 16.09 8.49
N ARG A 277 21.68 17.04 7.87
CA ARG A 277 22.23 18.02 6.92
C ARG A 277 22.74 19.32 7.56
N GLN A 278 22.14 19.78 8.67
CA GLN A 278 22.41 21.11 9.21
C GLN A 278 23.44 21.16 10.33
N THR A 279 23.72 20.05 11.01
CA THR A 279 24.72 20.03 12.09
C THR A 279 25.36 18.65 12.24
N ASP A 280 26.68 18.65 12.41
CA ASP A 280 27.46 17.45 12.76
C ASP A 280 27.13 16.88 14.16
N ASP A 281 26.18 17.45 14.90
CA ASP A 281 25.90 17.20 16.32
C ASP A 281 24.45 16.76 16.61
N ILE A 282 23.97 15.68 15.98
CA ILE A 282 22.62 15.16 16.28
C ILE A 282 22.54 14.59 17.72
N VAL A 283 23.58 13.91 18.19
CA VAL A 283 23.61 13.30 19.52
C VAL A 283 23.79 14.32 20.65
N GLU A 284 24.40 15.48 20.38
CA GLU A 284 24.58 16.56 21.39
C GLU A 284 23.39 17.54 21.47
N LYS A 285 22.70 17.82 20.36
CA LYS A 285 21.54 18.75 20.33
C LYS A 285 20.18 18.09 20.43
N MET A 286 20.02 16.88 19.88
CA MET A 286 18.84 16.05 20.11
C MET A 286 19.19 15.13 21.28
N GLY A 287 18.68 15.40 22.48
CA GLY A 287 18.96 14.56 23.65
C GLY A 287 18.70 13.07 23.34
N VAL A 288 19.38 12.18 24.06
CA VAL A 288 19.26 10.72 23.97
C VAL A 288 17.80 10.24 23.84
N ASP A 289 16.84 11.03 24.32
CA ASP A 289 15.41 10.73 24.29
C ASP A 289 14.80 10.80 22.87
N LYS A 290 15.20 11.76 22.01
CA LYS A 290 14.75 11.83 20.62
C LYS A 290 15.34 10.71 19.76
N ALA A 291 16.61 10.39 19.94
CA ALA A 291 17.21 9.23 19.26
C ALA A 291 16.51 7.91 19.63
N LYS A 292 16.05 7.79 20.90
CA LYS A 292 15.22 6.68 21.36
C LYS A 292 13.83 6.65 20.70
N GLU A 293 13.22 7.81 20.54
CA GLU A 293 11.90 7.94 19.90
C GLU A 293 11.98 7.51 18.43
N TYR A 294 12.93 8.05 17.65
CA TYR A 294 13.14 7.65 16.27
C TYR A 294 13.55 6.17 16.10
N ALA A 295 14.42 5.67 16.98
CA ALA A 295 14.78 4.25 16.96
C ALA A 295 13.57 3.34 17.26
N LYS A 296 12.57 3.78 18.05
CA LYS A 296 11.34 3.01 18.27
C LYS A 296 10.46 2.94 17.03
N GLU A 297 10.33 4.02 16.29
CA GLU A 297 9.51 4.12 15.08
C GLU A 297 10.17 3.49 13.85
N ALA A 298 11.50 3.42 13.82
CA ALA A 298 12.24 2.88 12.69
C ALA A 298 12.06 1.37 12.49
N ASP A 299 11.93 0.97 11.22
CA ASP A 299 12.01 -0.42 10.76
C ASP A 299 13.46 -0.87 10.60
N LEU A 300 14.37 0.09 10.23
CA LEU A 300 15.79 -0.13 10.01
C LEU A 300 16.62 0.93 10.73
N ILE A 301 17.64 0.49 11.43
CA ILE A 301 18.69 1.37 11.96
C ILE A 301 19.96 1.16 11.15
N ILE A 302 20.51 2.23 10.57
CA ILE A 302 21.84 2.24 9.99
C ILE A 302 22.77 2.96 10.97
N TYR A 303 23.62 2.20 11.67
CA TYR A 303 24.58 2.77 12.61
C TYR A 303 25.93 2.98 11.95
N VAL A 304 26.36 4.23 11.80
CA VAL A 304 27.64 4.61 11.16
C VAL A 304 28.69 4.87 12.22
N VAL A 305 29.74 4.05 12.20
CA VAL A 305 30.91 4.11 13.10
C VAL A 305 32.11 4.62 12.30
N ASP A 306 32.85 5.57 12.86
CA ASP A 306 34.16 5.99 12.32
C ASP A 306 35.22 4.95 12.67
N ALA A 307 35.58 4.09 11.70
CA ALA A 307 36.55 2.99 11.93
C ALA A 307 37.96 3.48 12.25
N SER A 308 38.29 4.76 12.00
CA SER A 308 39.60 5.32 12.28
C SER A 308 39.80 5.83 13.72
N ARG A 309 38.79 5.70 14.59
CA ARG A 309 38.79 6.19 15.97
C ARG A 309 38.26 5.16 16.94
N ASN A 310 38.77 5.19 18.19
CA ASN A 310 38.28 4.31 19.25
C ASN A 310 36.81 4.57 19.57
N LEU A 311 36.10 3.49 19.95
CA LEU A 311 34.77 3.59 20.52
C LEU A 311 34.80 4.32 21.86
N ASP A 312 33.75 5.06 22.19
CA ASP A 312 33.60 5.80 23.44
C ASP A 312 32.19 5.60 24.07
N GLU A 313 31.90 6.34 25.15
CA GLU A 313 30.63 6.24 25.88
C GLU A 313 29.37 6.57 25.02
N ASN A 314 29.52 7.35 23.97
CA ASN A 314 28.40 7.68 23.08
C ASN A 314 28.07 6.50 22.16
N ASP A 315 29.09 5.74 21.70
CA ASP A 315 28.88 4.49 20.98
C ASP A 315 28.14 3.47 21.88
N GLU A 316 28.49 3.37 23.16
CA GLU A 316 27.81 2.48 24.09
C GLU A 316 26.33 2.79 24.24
N LYS A 317 25.96 4.09 24.29
CA LYS A 317 24.54 4.50 24.33
C LYS A 317 23.79 4.12 23.05
N ILE A 318 24.45 4.20 21.89
CA ILE A 318 23.85 3.78 20.62
C ILE A 318 23.71 2.26 20.58
N PHE A 319 24.69 1.49 21.05
CA PHE A 319 24.56 0.05 21.17
C PHE A 319 23.36 -0.37 22.02
N ASP A 320 23.00 0.39 23.06
CA ASP A 320 21.81 0.14 23.89
C ASP A 320 20.47 0.37 23.14
N LEU A 321 20.46 1.04 22.00
CA LEU A 321 19.27 1.34 21.23
C LEU A 321 19.01 0.36 20.07
N ILE A 322 20.04 -0.36 19.61
CA ILE A 322 19.98 -1.06 18.31
C ILE A 322 19.67 -2.56 18.42
N TYR A 323 19.72 -3.17 19.59
CA TYR A 323 19.65 -4.64 19.70
C TYR A 323 18.26 -5.24 19.46
N ASP A 324 17.19 -4.50 19.70
CA ASP A 324 15.80 -4.98 19.48
C ASP A 324 15.30 -4.74 18.06
N LYS A 325 16.09 -4.01 17.24
CA LYS A 325 15.68 -3.56 15.91
C LYS A 325 16.46 -4.27 14.80
N ARG A 326 15.92 -4.21 13.57
CA ARG A 326 16.70 -4.57 12.38
C ARG A 326 17.77 -3.50 12.21
N THR A 327 19.05 -3.89 12.33
CA THR A 327 20.17 -2.94 12.32
C THR A 327 21.26 -3.43 11.38
N VAL A 328 21.88 -2.46 10.68
CA VAL A 328 23.14 -2.65 9.94
C VAL A 328 24.16 -1.70 10.54
N ILE A 329 25.35 -2.20 10.85
CA ILE A 329 26.46 -1.38 11.35
C ILE A 329 27.46 -1.17 10.22
N LEU A 330 27.78 0.09 9.96
CA LEU A 330 28.71 0.49 8.93
C LEU A 330 30.02 1.00 9.56
N LEU A 331 31.13 0.31 9.30
CA LEU A 331 32.48 0.75 9.65
C LEU A 331 32.95 1.69 8.53
N ASN A 332 32.66 2.99 8.68
CA ASN A 332 33.00 3.98 7.69
C ASN A 332 34.44 4.47 7.81
N LYS A 333 34.95 5.07 6.74
CA LYS A 333 36.32 5.52 6.56
C LYS A 333 37.35 4.39 6.49
N SER A 334 36.95 3.26 5.88
CA SER A 334 37.83 2.12 5.65
C SER A 334 39.03 2.45 4.72
N ASP A 335 39.04 3.61 4.10
CA ASP A 335 40.16 4.22 3.35
C ASP A 335 41.27 4.77 4.26
N LEU A 336 41.05 4.87 5.58
CA LEU A 336 42.01 5.30 6.57
C LEU A 336 42.52 4.10 7.41
N ASP A 337 43.50 4.35 8.28
CA ASP A 337 43.98 3.34 9.22
C ASP A 337 42.85 2.88 10.13
N THR A 338 42.49 1.61 10.07
CA THR A 338 41.38 1.02 10.82
C THR A 338 41.80 0.74 12.27
N VAL A 339 41.10 1.36 13.21
CA VAL A 339 41.25 1.17 14.66
C VAL A 339 40.16 0.27 15.21
N VAL A 340 38.92 0.39 14.70
CA VAL A 340 37.76 -0.43 15.09
C VAL A 340 37.50 -1.47 14.03
N THR A 341 37.62 -2.76 14.41
CA THR A 341 37.37 -3.89 13.50
C THR A 341 35.99 -4.49 13.69
N GLU A 342 35.57 -5.33 12.75
CA GLU A 342 34.33 -6.08 12.84
C GLU A 342 34.29 -6.97 14.10
N GLU A 343 35.41 -7.63 14.43
CA GLU A 343 35.52 -8.48 15.59
C GLU A 343 35.25 -7.71 16.88
N MET A 344 35.80 -6.49 17.03
CA MET A 344 35.56 -5.62 18.20
C MET A 344 34.07 -5.27 18.33
N ILE A 345 33.38 -4.96 17.23
CA ILE A 345 31.94 -4.68 17.23
C ILE A 345 31.15 -5.92 17.63
N ARG A 346 31.47 -7.07 17.05
CA ARG A 346 30.81 -8.35 17.36
C ARG A 346 31.00 -8.76 18.83
N GLU A 347 32.18 -8.55 19.38
CA GLU A 347 32.46 -8.78 20.79
C GLU A 347 31.62 -7.88 21.70
N ARG A 348 31.50 -6.59 21.37
CA ARG A 348 30.67 -5.63 22.14
C ARG A 348 29.18 -6.01 22.09
N ILE A 349 28.65 -6.37 20.92
CA ILE A 349 27.29 -6.84 20.77
C ILE A 349 27.04 -8.10 21.60
N SER A 350 27.97 -9.04 21.58
CA SER A 350 27.88 -10.30 22.34
C SER A 350 27.85 -10.05 23.85
N GLN A 351 28.67 -9.13 24.36
CA GLN A 351 28.72 -8.75 25.78
C GLN A 351 27.38 -8.19 26.29
N LYS A 352 26.55 -7.62 25.39
CA LYS A 352 25.20 -7.11 25.73
C LYS A 352 24.12 -8.19 25.64
N GLY A 353 24.48 -9.46 25.40
CA GLY A 353 23.52 -10.57 25.37
C GLY A 353 22.66 -10.67 24.12
N VAL A 354 23.00 -9.97 23.05
CA VAL A 354 22.26 -10.00 21.77
C VAL A 354 22.59 -11.29 21.04
N GLN A 355 21.61 -12.19 20.93
CA GLN A 355 21.74 -13.45 20.18
C GLN A 355 21.59 -13.29 18.67
N LYS A 356 21.08 -12.14 18.20
CA LYS A 356 20.82 -11.86 16.78
C LYS A 356 22.10 -11.44 16.08
N GLN A 357 22.41 -12.06 14.93
CA GLN A 357 23.51 -11.59 14.08
C GLN A 357 23.16 -10.24 13.47
N ILE A 358 23.86 -9.19 13.88
CA ILE A 358 23.78 -7.85 13.26
C ILE A 358 24.84 -7.79 12.17
N PRO A 359 24.48 -7.48 10.89
CA PRO A 359 25.44 -7.28 9.82
C PRO A 359 26.38 -6.10 10.12
N VAL A 360 27.68 -6.31 9.90
CA VAL A 360 28.72 -5.30 10.02
C VAL A 360 29.42 -5.20 8.69
N ILE A 361 29.42 -4.03 8.07
CA ILE A 361 29.95 -3.80 6.72
C ILE A 361 31.00 -2.69 6.75
N ALA A 362 32.17 -2.95 6.20
CA ALA A 362 33.19 -1.95 6.02
C ALA A 362 32.88 -1.08 4.78
N ILE A 363 32.80 0.24 4.95
CA ILE A 363 32.53 1.18 3.86
C ILE A 363 33.56 2.32 3.84
N SER A 364 33.75 2.91 2.67
CA SER A 364 34.33 4.26 2.53
C SER A 364 33.32 5.13 1.79
N ALA A 365 32.64 6.00 2.53
CA ALA A 365 31.73 6.97 1.91
C ALA A 365 32.46 7.93 0.98
N LYS A 366 33.76 8.17 1.17
CA LYS A 366 34.58 9.01 0.32
C LYS A 366 34.91 8.36 -1.02
N GLU A 367 35.20 7.05 -1.01
CA GLU A 367 35.60 6.27 -2.18
C GLU A 367 34.43 5.45 -2.78
N GLU A 368 33.20 5.63 -2.25
CA GLU A 368 31.98 4.90 -2.62
C GLU A 368 32.11 3.35 -2.54
N GLN A 369 32.99 2.87 -1.66
CA GLN A 369 33.21 1.43 -1.46
C GLN A 369 32.25 0.85 -0.42
N GLY A 370 31.81 -0.43 -0.61
CA GLY A 370 30.92 -1.15 0.30
C GLY A 370 29.44 -0.79 0.16
N ILE A 371 29.06 0.18 -0.66
CA ILE A 371 27.65 0.60 -0.83
C ILE A 371 26.79 -0.52 -1.41
N LYS A 372 27.28 -1.24 -2.41
CA LYS A 372 26.57 -2.37 -3.01
C LYS A 372 26.34 -3.52 -2.02
N GLU A 373 27.25 -3.72 -1.08
CA GLU A 373 27.08 -4.71 -0.01
C GLU A 373 25.99 -4.27 0.98
N LEU A 374 25.95 -2.98 1.34
CA LEU A 374 24.87 -2.41 2.13
C LEU A 374 23.52 -2.61 1.45
N GLU A 375 23.41 -2.30 0.15
CA GLU A 375 22.19 -2.50 -0.64
C GLU A 375 21.70 -3.95 -0.61
N ASN A 376 22.60 -4.90 -0.89
CA ASN A 376 22.28 -6.31 -0.87
C ASN A 376 21.88 -6.79 0.53
N THR A 377 22.55 -6.30 1.57
CA THR A 377 22.26 -6.65 2.96
C THR A 377 20.87 -6.14 3.37
N VAL A 378 20.54 -4.88 3.07
CA VAL A 378 19.22 -4.32 3.36
C VAL A 378 18.15 -5.12 2.60
N LYS A 379 18.35 -5.39 1.31
CA LYS A 379 17.44 -6.23 0.52
C LYS A 379 17.20 -7.59 1.18
N ALA A 380 18.25 -8.31 1.57
CA ALA A 380 18.14 -9.61 2.21
C ALA A 380 17.47 -9.59 3.59
N MET A 381 17.54 -8.47 4.32
CA MET A 381 16.90 -8.29 5.62
C MET A 381 15.37 -8.12 5.53
N PHE A 382 14.88 -7.55 4.44
CA PHE A 382 13.47 -7.18 4.28
C PHE A 382 12.73 -8.01 3.23
N LEU A 383 13.45 -8.65 2.31
CA LEU A 383 12.86 -9.51 1.30
C LEU A 383 13.36 -10.94 1.49
N LYS A 384 12.48 -11.83 1.90
CA LYS A 384 12.78 -13.26 2.08
C LYS A 384 12.83 -13.95 0.70
N GLY A 385 14.03 -14.18 0.19
CA GLY A 385 14.25 -14.94 -1.06
C GLY A 385 14.16 -14.10 -2.35
N ASP A 386 14.31 -14.75 -3.50
CA ASP A 386 13.92 -14.19 -4.78
C ASP A 386 12.38 -14.15 -4.82
N LEU A 387 11.82 -12.94 -4.69
CA LEU A 387 10.38 -12.75 -4.73
C LEU A 387 9.85 -13.22 -6.09
N SER A 388 9.26 -14.40 -6.11
CA SER A 388 8.46 -14.83 -7.26
C SER A 388 7.06 -14.25 -7.08
N PHE A 389 6.83 -13.05 -7.61
CA PHE A 389 5.52 -12.36 -7.57
C PHE A 389 4.36 -13.13 -8.20
N ASN A 390 4.62 -14.32 -8.75
CA ASN A 390 3.61 -15.07 -9.48
C ASN A 390 2.66 -15.89 -8.60
N GLU A 391 2.98 -16.14 -7.31
CA GLU A 391 2.17 -17.04 -6.46
C GLU A 391 1.95 -16.50 -5.03
N GLU A 392 2.66 -15.49 -4.55
CA GLU A 392 2.51 -14.99 -3.19
C GLU A 392 1.49 -13.85 -3.10
N VAL A 393 0.57 -13.95 -2.15
CA VAL A 393 -0.43 -12.91 -1.84
C VAL A 393 0.08 -12.07 -0.68
N TYR A 394 0.33 -10.80 -0.92
CA TYR A 394 0.75 -9.84 0.10
C TYR A 394 -0.43 -8.98 0.55
N ILE A 395 -0.61 -8.89 1.86
CA ILE A 395 -1.58 -7.97 2.48
C ILE A 395 -0.88 -6.63 2.71
N THR A 396 -1.34 -5.57 2.06
CA THR A 396 -0.72 -4.24 2.12
C THR A 396 -1.52 -3.22 2.94
N ASN A 397 -2.71 -3.62 3.42
CA ASN A 397 -3.66 -2.73 4.07
C ASN A 397 -3.95 -3.16 5.52
N ALA A 398 -3.85 -2.21 6.48
CA ALA A 398 -4.11 -2.45 7.89
C ALA A 398 -5.55 -2.93 8.17
N ARG A 399 -6.56 -2.47 7.40
CA ARG A 399 -7.95 -2.92 7.48
C ARG A 399 -8.05 -4.41 7.17
N GLN A 400 -7.43 -4.85 6.06
CA GLN A 400 -7.39 -6.26 5.67
C GLN A 400 -6.67 -7.12 6.72
N LYS A 401 -5.51 -6.65 7.25
CA LYS A 401 -4.80 -7.32 8.34
C LYS A 401 -5.67 -7.52 9.58
N ASN A 402 -6.37 -6.46 10.01
CA ASN A 402 -7.25 -6.54 11.17
C ASN A 402 -8.39 -7.54 10.97
N ALA A 403 -8.99 -7.58 9.79
CA ALA A 403 -10.03 -8.55 9.44
C ALA A 403 -9.52 -9.99 9.50
N LEU A 404 -8.31 -10.25 8.99
CA LEU A 404 -7.64 -11.57 9.08
C LEU A 404 -7.35 -11.97 10.54
N VAL A 405 -6.88 -11.03 11.36
CA VAL A 405 -6.62 -11.27 12.79
C VAL A 405 -7.92 -11.63 13.50
N ASN A 406 -9.01 -10.90 13.26
CA ASN A 406 -10.32 -11.19 13.85
C ASN A 406 -10.83 -12.57 13.43
N ALA A 407 -10.75 -12.90 12.14
CA ALA A 407 -11.14 -14.21 11.63
C ALA A 407 -10.32 -15.34 12.29
N ARG A 408 -9.01 -15.16 12.43
CA ARG A 408 -8.15 -16.15 13.11
C ARG A 408 -8.52 -16.32 14.58
N GLU A 409 -8.82 -15.26 15.31
CA GLU A 409 -9.25 -15.37 16.72
C GLU A 409 -10.61 -16.07 16.84
N SER A 410 -11.55 -15.86 15.92
CA SER A 410 -12.81 -16.60 15.88
C SER A 410 -12.58 -18.08 15.58
N MET A 411 -11.70 -18.44 14.63
CA MET A 411 -11.34 -19.83 14.36
C MET A 411 -10.68 -20.53 15.58
N LYS A 412 -9.87 -19.80 16.38
CA LYS A 412 -9.33 -20.34 17.64
C LYS A 412 -10.42 -20.63 18.67
N LYS A 413 -11.49 -19.81 18.72
CA LYS A 413 -12.63 -20.07 19.60
C LYS A 413 -13.37 -21.34 19.16
N VAL A 414 -13.49 -21.60 17.86
CA VAL A 414 -14.04 -22.87 17.35
C VAL A 414 -13.29 -24.06 17.96
N ILE A 415 -11.94 -24.06 17.87
CA ILE A 415 -11.11 -25.13 18.44
C ILE A 415 -11.31 -25.22 19.97
N PHE A 416 -11.33 -24.08 20.67
CA PHE A 416 -11.57 -24.06 22.11
C PHE A 416 -12.93 -24.65 22.47
N SER A 417 -14.01 -24.35 21.74
CA SER A 417 -15.34 -24.87 21.95
C SER A 417 -15.40 -26.38 21.73
N ILE A 418 -14.69 -26.91 20.71
CA ILE A 418 -14.55 -28.34 20.44
C ILE A 418 -13.81 -29.03 21.61
N ASP A 419 -12.67 -28.52 22.01
CA ASP A 419 -11.84 -29.09 23.10
C ASP A 419 -12.55 -29.05 24.47
N ALA A 420 -13.43 -28.07 24.67
CA ALA A 420 -14.27 -27.95 25.86
C ALA A 420 -15.55 -28.81 25.81
N GLY A 421 -15.81 -29.52 24.71
CA GLY A 421 -17.00 -30.34 24.54
C GLY A 421 -18.31 -29.53 24.57
N MET A 422 -18.26 -28.31 24.03
CA MET A 422 -19.46 -27.44 23.95
C MET A 422 -20.43 -27.98 22.88
N PRO A 423 -21.73 -27.65 22.96
CA PRO A 423 -22.70 -27.99 21.90
C PRO A 423 -22.31 -27.38 20.55
N GLU A 424 -22.70 -28.03 19.48
CA GLU A 424 -22.30 -27.73 18.09
C GLU A 424 -22.80 -26.35 17.59
N ASP A 425 -23.89 -25.83 18.13
CA ASP A 425 -24.41 -24.50 17.85
C ASP A 425 -23.39 -23.39 18.21
N PHE A 426 -22.51 -23.63 19.20
CA PHE A 426 -21.44 -22.68 19.53
C PHE A 426 -20.38 -22.63 18.41
N TYR A 427 -20.12 -23.74 17.72
CA TYR A 427 -19.15 -23.76 16.60
C TYR A 427 -19.65 -22.91 15.43
N SER A 428 -20.96 -22.98 15.11
CA SER A 428 -21.56 -22.20 14.03
C SER A 428 -21.43 -20.70 14.24
N ILE A 429 -21.60 -20.22 15.47
CA ILE A 429 -21.47 -18.80 15.79
C ILE A 429 -20.06 -18.30 15.49
N ASP A 430 -19.03 -18.98 16.02
CA ASP A 430 -17.65 -18.57 15.82
C ASP A 430 -17.17 -18.76 14.36
N LEU A 431 -17.68 -19.78 13.64
CA LEU A 431 -17.45 -19.96 12.21
C LEU A 431 -18.03 -18.81 11.40
N MET A 432 -19.27 -18.38 11.72
CA MET A 432 -19.90 -17.24 11.03
C MET A 432 -19.20 -15.92 11.34
N ASP A 433 -18.74 -15.69 12.56
CA ASP A 433 -17.94 -14.52 12.92
C ASP A 433 -16.63 -14.46 12.08
N ALA A 434 -15.97 -15.61 11.88
CA ALA A 434 -14.79 -15.70 11.01
C ALA A 434 -15.15 -15.41 9.55
N TYR A 435 -16.25 -16.00 9.06
CA TYR A 435 -16.74 -15.81 7.69
C TYR A 435 -17.08 -14.36 7.38
N GLU A 436 -17.78 -13.66 8.31
CA GLU A 436 -18.12 -12.23 8.18
C GLU A 436 -16.88 -11.34 8.24
N SER A 437 -15.94 -11.61 9.16
CA SER A 437 -14.68 -10.90 9.25
C SER A 437 -13.90 -10.95 7.93
N LEU A 438 -13.86 -12.11 7.27
CA LEU A 438 -13.25 -12.26 5.96
C LEU A 438 -14.06 -11.55 4.85
N GLY A 439 -15.39 -11.54 4.94
CA GLY A 439 -16.26 -10.81 4.03
C GLY A 439 -16.02 -9.29 4.04
N ASN A 440 -15.58 -8.75 5.16
CA ASN A 440 -15.20 -7.34 5.26
C ASN A 440 -13.98 -7.00 4.38
N ILE A 441 -13.10 -7.95 4.03
CA ILE A 441 -11.97 -7.71 3.14
C ILE A 441 -12.44 -7.43 1.72
N THR A 442 -13.39 -8.21 1.23
CA THR A 442 -13.95 -8.08 -0.13
C THR A 442 -15.09 -7.06 -0.23
N GLY A 443 -15.61 -6.61 0.92
CA GLY A 443 -16.68 -5.62 0.97
C GLY A 443 -18.10 -6.19 0.98
N GLU A 444 -18.26 -7.49 1.19
CA GLU A 444 -19.59 -8.15 1.17
C GLU A 444 -20.45 -7.86 2.41
N SER A 445 -19.81 -7.50 3.55
CA SER A 445 -20.47 -7.28 4.83
C SER A 445 -20.28 -5.86 5.37
N ILE A 446 -19.96 -4.88 4.50
CA ILE A 446 -19.60 -3.51 4.91
C ILE A 446 -20.78 -2.56 4.77
N GLY A 447 -21.01 -1.72 5.79
CA GLY A 447 -21.99 -0.64 5.74
C GLY A 447 -21.55 0.54 4.87
N GLU A 448 -22.52 1.33 4.38
CA GLU A 448 -22.29 2.49 3.51
C GLU A 448 -21.31 3.52 4.11
N ASP A 449 -21.35 3.76 5.41
CA ASP A 449 -20.49 4.75 6.06
C ASP A 449 -18.99 4.40 5.92
N LEU A 450 -18.64 3.11 6.11
CA LEU A 450 -17.25 2.67 5.97
C LEU A 450 -16.80 2.69 4.50
N VAL A 451 -17.70 2.34 3.57
CA VAL A 451 -17.45 2.46 2.12
C VAL A 451 -17.13 3.93 1.78
N ASN A 452 -17.95 4.86 2.24
CA ASN A 452 -17.75 6.30 2.01
C ASN A 452 -16.40 6.79 2.61
N GLU A 453 -16.06 6.36 3.81
CA GLU A 453 -14.78 6.71 4.45
C GLU A 453 -13.57 6.22 3.62
N ILE A 454 -13.62 4.97 3.16
CA ILE A 454 -12.52 4.39 2.35
C ILE A 454 -12.33 5.20 1.07
N PHE A 455 -13.41 5.47 0.32
CA PHE A 455 -13.31 6.17 -0.97
C PHE A 455 -13.02 7.67 -0.83
N SER A 456 -13.32 8.29 0.32
CA SER A 456 -12.96 9.70 0.57
C SER A 456 -11.43 9.97 0.55
N LYS A 457 -10.63 8.94 0.72
CA LYS A 457 -9.14 9.00 0.68
C LYS A 457 -8.56 8.86 -0.73
N PHE A 458 -9.42 8.63 -1.74
CA PHE A 458 -9.00 8.48 -3.13
C PHE A 458 -8.84 9.83 -3.82
N CYS A 459 -8.08 9.83 -4.94
CA CYS A 459 -7.94 11.01 -5.77
C CYS A 459 -9.24 11.37 -6.50
N MET A 460 -9.45 12.67 -6.75
CA MET A 460 -10.53 13.14 -7.65
C MET A 460 -10.32 12.59 -9.06
N GLY A 461 -11.41 12.20 -9.75
CA GLY A 461 -11.35 11.68 -11.12
C GLY A 461 -11.04 10.16 -11.22
N LYS A 462 -10.99 9.46 -10.06
CA LYS A 462 -10.85 7.99 -9.99
C LYS A 462 -11.97 7.34 -9.19
#